data_abd931775a3e5ce96bfdfd312157d6dc
#
_entry.id   abd931775a3e5ce96bfdfd312157d6dc
#
_cell.length_a   1.000
_cell.length_b   1.000
_cell.length_c   1.000
_cell.angle_alpha   90.00
_cell.angle_beta   90.00
_cell.angle_gamma   90.00
#
_symmetry.space_group_name_H-M   'P 1'
#
loop_
_entity.id
_entity.type
_entity.pdbx_description
1 polymer ?
#
loop_
_entity_poly.entity_id
_entity_poly.type
_entity_poly.pdbx_seq_one_letter_code
_entity_poly.pdbx_strand_id
1 'polypeptide(L)'
;MHRILAINPGSTSTKIGLFENEIPLFKETLRHTVEETSADLDREEQARFRRLALTNLLAEKGITLESLSAIVVRGGLLRPLASGTYLVNDRVYDDLVQAKYGWHASNLGSIIALPLAREAGLPVYTVDPVTVDEFEPLARYSGLKGVARQSMSHALNMKAVARRAAELLGRRYEDLNLVVVHLGSGISVSAHKQGKMIDVNNANEEGPFSLERCGTLPALGLVRLCFSGERDMAETVKLLTSRGGIYSYLQTKDFTEVEKEVDKGNQEVTEIVEAMAYQVSKEVGAMSTVLLGRVDSIVLTGGMAHARNLVKMIEKRVSFIAPLTVLAGEEELEALAAGALRVLREEVEALYY
;
A
#
# COMPACT_ATOMS: atom_id res chain seq x y z
N MET A 1 20.56 20.49 -3.40
CA MET A 1 20.40 19.65 -2.17
C MET A 1 18.99 19.92 -1.65
N HIS A 2 18.20 18.87 -1.48
CA HIS A 2 16.79 19.00 -1.10
C HIS A 2 16.53 18.28 0.22
N ARG A 3 15.87 18.98 1.16
CA ARG A 3 15.39 18.41 2.42
C ARG A 3 13.90 18.14 2.32
N ILE A 4 13.49 16.90 2.51
CA ILE A 4 12.11 16.42 2.30
C ILE A 4 11.60 15.79 3.59
N LEU A 5 10.49 16.30 4.10
CA LEU A 5 9.77 15.72 5.24
C LEU A 5 8.70 14.76 4.72
N ALA A 6 8.86 13.47 4.97
CA ALA A 6 7.89 12.44 4.61
C ALA A 6 6.98 12.09 5.80
N ILE A 7 5.67 12.04 5.60
CA ILE A 7 4.66 11.78 6.63
C ILE A 7 3.73 10.66 6.16
N ASN A 8 3.66 9.58 6.94
CA ASN A 8 2.79 8.44 6.67
C ASN A 8 1.92 8.12 7.89
N PRO A 9 0.70 8.65 7.96
CA PRO A 9 -0.21 8.37 9.07
C PRO A 9 -0.85 6.98 8.91
N GLY A 10 -0.79 6.20 9.98
CA GLY A 10 -1.54 4.98 10.20
C GLY A 10 -2.67 5.18 11.20
N SER A 11 -3.40 4.12 11.55
CA SER A 11 -4.54 4.19 12.47
C SER A 11 -4.13 4.72 13.86
N THR A 12 -3.09 4.16 14.46
CA THR A 12 -2.64 4.46 15.84
C THR A 12 -1.25 5.11 15.90
N SER A 13 -0.66 5.41 14.76
CA SER A 13 0.69 5.99 14.71
C SER A 13 0.87 6.86 13.47
N THR A 14 1.91 7.69 13.48
CA THR A 14 2.37 8.43 12.31
C THR A 14 3.87 8.19 12.15
N LYS A 15 4.25 7.57 11.04
CA LYS A 15 5.66 7.43 10.67
C LYS A 15 6.13 8.70 10.00
N ILE A 16 7.30 9.18 10.40
CA ILE A 16 7.90 10.43 9.93
C ILE A 16 9.35 10.16 9.53
N GLY A 17 9.77 10.71 8.42
CA GLY A 17 11.16 10.69 7.99
C GLY A 17 11.60 12.04 7.43
N LEU A 18 12.79 12.47 7.80
CA LEU A 18 13.47 13.58 7.15
C LEU A 18 14.58 13.02 6.27
N PHE A 19 14.59 13.45 5.02
CA PHE A 19 15.56 13.01 4.03
C PHE A 19 16.35 14.21 3.50
N GLU A 20 17.63 14.00 3.25
CA GLU A 20 18.45 14.90 2.44
C GLU A 20 18.79 14.21 1.13
N ASN A 21 18.10 14.61 0.07
CA ASN A 21 17.99 13.83 -1.18
C ASN A 21 17.49 12.40 -0.87
N GLU A 22 18.26 11.36 -1.20
CA GLU A 22 17.92 9.95 -0.95
C GLU A 22 18.28 9.47 0.47
N ILE A 23 19.05 10.26 1.23
CA ILE A 23 19.63 9.82 2.50
C ILE A 23 18.69 10.17 3.64
N PRO A 24 18.22 9.18 4.42
CA PRO A 24 17.43 9.47 5.61
C PRO A 24 18.31 10.07 6.70
N LEU A 25 17.96 11.26 7.18
CA LEU A 25 18.59 11.89 8.34
C LEU A 25 18.05 11.33 9.65
N PHE A 26 16.73 11.08 9.69
CA PHE A 26 16.10 10.30 10.75
C PHE A 26 14.78 9.68 10.25
N LYS A 27 14.34 8.64 10.95
CA LYS A 27 12.99 8.05 10.84
C LYS A 27 12.45 7.82 12.25
N GLU A 28 11.23 8.27 12.52
CA GLU A 28 10.55 8.16 13.80
C GLU A 28 9.12 7.67 13.64
N THR A 29 8.60 7.04 14.67
CA THR A 29 7.19 6.64 14.72
C THR A 29 6.53 7.27 15.93
N LEU A 30 5.71 8.28 15.71
CA LEU A 30 4.86 8.85 16.73
C LEU A 30 3.67 7.93 16.99
N ARG A 31 3.53 7.47 18.22
CA ARG A 31 2.37 6.69 18.67
C ARG A 31 1.34 7.66 19.25
N HIS A 32 0.08 7.40 18.96
CA HIS A 32 -1.05 8.21 19.41
C HIS A 32 -1.87 7.44 20.43
N THR A 33 -2.42 8.15 21.39
CA THR A 33 -3.32 7.55 22.40
C THR A 33 -4.66 7.15 21.79
N VAL A 34 -5.44 6.37 22.53
CA VAL A 34 -6.79 5.98 22.12
C VAL A 34 -7.69 7.22 21.97
N GLU A 35 -7.53 8.19 22.88
CA GLU A 35 -8.28 9.44 22.88
C GLU A 35 -7.96 10.28 21.63
N GLU A 36 -6.69 10.39 21.23
CA GLU A 36 -6.23 11.14 20.04
C GLU A 36 -6.64 10.48 18.71
N THR A 37 -6.98 9.19 18.74
CA THR A 37 -7.37 8.41 17.55
C THR A 37 -8.80 7.92 17.61
N SER A 38 -9.59 8.42 18.57
CA SER A 38 -11.01 8.06 18.74
C SER A 38 -11.81 8.32 17.46
N ALA A 39 -12.71 7.39 17.15
CA ALA A 39 -13.66 7.55 16.05
C ALA A 39 -14.70 8.67 16.31
N ASP A 40 -14.84 9.09 17.56
CA ASP A 40 -15.72 10.19 17.98
C ASP A 40 -15.14 11.56 17.64
N LEU A 41 -13.83 11.68 17.44
CA LEU A 41 -13.18 12.91 17.01
C LEU A 41 -13.45 13.14 15.51
N ASP A 42 -13.69 14.38 15.15
CA ASP A 42 -13.69 14.73 13.74
C ASP A 42 -12.26 14.62 13.14
N ARG A 43 -12.20 14.63 11.83
CA ARG A 43 -10.95 14.37 11.08
C ARG A 43 -9.91 15.47 11.25
N GLU A 44 -10.37 16.70 11.39
CA GLU A 44 -9.48 17.85 11.60
C GLU A 44 -8.91 17.85 13.03
N GLU A 45 -9.70 17.43 14.01
CA GLU A 45 -9.23 17.26 15.39
C GLU A 45 -8.16 16.16 15.47
N GLN A 46 -8.39 15.00 14.86
CA GLN A 46 -7.38 13.94 14.77
C GLN A 46 -6.11 14.43 14.08
N ALA A 47 -6.23 15.21 12.99
CA ALA A 47 -5.09 15.80 12.30
C ALA A 47 -4.38 16.86 13.16
N ARG A 48 -5.10 17.64 13.96
CA ARG A 48 -4.55 18.64 14.88
C ARG A 48 -3.66 18.02 15.94
N PHE A 49 -4.09 16.94 16.60
CA PHE A 49 -3.24 16.21 17.56
C PHE A 49 -1.96 15.69 16.91
N ARG A 50 -2.08 15.06 15.75
CA ARG A 50 -0.93 14.54 15.02
C ARG A 50 0.01 15.64 14.55
N ARG A 51 -0.53 16.77 14.12
CA ARG A 51 0.24 17.96 13.72
C ARG A 51 1.03 18.54 14.89
N LEU A 52 0.41 18.67 16.08
CA LEU A 52 1.09 19.12 17.28
C LEU A 52 2.25 18.18 17.66
N ALA A 53 2.02 16.88 17.66
CA ALA A 53 3.07 15.89 17.93
C ALA A 53 4.23 15.97 16.92
N LEU A 54 3.92 16.18 15.63
CA LEU A 54 4.92 16.39 14.59
C LEU A 54 5.72 17.68 14.81
N THR A 55 5.06 18.80 15.11
CA THR A 55 5.71 20.09 15.36
C THR A 55 6.66 20.02 16.56
N ASN A 56 6.24 19.37 17.64
CA ASN A 56 7.09 19.14 18.82
C ASN A 56 8.32 18.31 18.46
N LEU A 57 8.16 17.21 17.70
CA LEU A 57 9.29 16.41 17.24
C LEU A 57 10.29 17.22 16.40
N LEU A 58 9.81 18.05 15.47
CA LEU A 58 10.67 18.90 14.65
C LEU A 58 11.43 19.91 15.51
N ALA A 59 10.76 20.53 16.49
CA ALA A 59 11.39 21.48 17.43
C ALA A 59 12.46 20.79 18.29
N GLU A 60 12.19 19.60 18.83
CA GLU A 60 13.16 18.80 19.60
C GLU A 60 14.42 18.47 18.78
N LYS A 61 14.27 18.26 17.49
CA LYS A 61 15.38 17.97 16.57
C LYS A 61 16.02 19.23 15.99
N GLY A 62 15.57 20.42 16.36
CA GLY A 62 16.09 21.70 15.87
C GLY A 62 15.83 21.92 14.38
N ILE A 63 14.74 21.35 13.85
CA ILE A 63 14.36 21.46 12.43
C ILE A 63 13.27 22.51 12.31
N THR A 64 13.50 23.52 11.46
CA THR A 64 12.50 24.52 11.11
C THR A 64 11.87 24.19 9.75
N LEU A 65 10.64 24.61 9.53
CA LEU A 65 9.93 24.36 8.27
C LEU A 65 10.64 25.05 7.09
N GLU A 66 11.21 26.23 7.30
CA GLU A 66 11.95 27.01 6.30
C GLU A 66 13.22 26.27 5.80
N SER A 67 13.72 25.32 6.58
CA SER A 67 14.87 24.49 6.17
C SER A 67 14.50 23.38 5.19
N LEU A 68 13.19 23.15 4.96
CA LEU A 68 12.69 22.11 4.09
C LEU A 68 12.52 22.61 2.64
N SER A 69 12.61 21.70 1.67
CA SER A 69 12.31 21.95 0.27
C SER A 69 10.88 21.54 -0.09
N ALA A 70 10.33 20.55 0.62
CA ALA A 70 8.96 20.07 0.43
C ALA A 70 8.52 19.19 1.60
N ILE A 71 7.20 19.03 1.74
CA ILE A 71 6.58 17.97 2.54
C ILE A 71 5.96 16.95 1.58
N VAL A 72 6.09 15.67 1.88
CA VAL A 72 5.46 14.60 1.10
C VAL A 72 4.66 13.68 2.01
N VAL A 73 3.46 13.31 1.58
CA VAL A 73 2.52 12.55 2.40
C VAL A 73 2.03 11.30 1.68
N ARG A 74 1.72 10.25 2.44
CA ARG A 74 0.96 9.13 1.90
C ARG A 74 -0.41 9.61 1.46
N GLY A 75 -0.79 9.30 0.21
CA GLY A 75 -2.09 9.67 -0.35
C GLY A 75 -3.23 8.89 0.28
N GLY A 76 -4.32 9.61 0.59
CA GLY A 76 -5.58 9.04 1.04
C GLY A 76 -6.44 8.50 -0.10
N LEU A 77 -7.71 8.25 0.22
CA LEU A 77 -8.70 7.81 -0.76
C LEU A 77 -9.17 9.01 -1.60
N LEU A 78 -8.63 9.09 -2.81
CA LEU A 78 -8.96 10.07 -3.84
C LEU A 78 -9.76 9.42 -4.97
N ARG A 79 -10.23 10.20 -5.96
CA ARG A 79 -10.72 9.59 -7.20
C ARG A 79 -9.64 8.74 -7.86
N PRO A 80 -9.98 7.80 -8.77
CA PRO A 80 -8.99 7.09 -9.57
C PRO A 80 -8.04 8.05 -10.28
N LEU A 81 -6.73 7.79 -10.18
CA LEU A 81 -5.64 8.64 -10.66
C LEU A 81 -4.59 7.80 -11.39
N ALA A 82 -3.91 8.38 -12.37
CA ALA A 82 -2.69 7.79 -12.90
C ALA A 82 -1.57 7.75 -11.83
N SER A 83 -0.59 6.88 -11.99
CA SER A 83 0.61 6.87 -11.14
C SER A 83 1.39 8.18 -11.29
N GLY A 84 1.93 8.70 -10.19
CA GLY A 84 2.77 9.89 -10.19
C GLY A 84 2.79 10.64 -8.87
N THR A 85 3.48 11.79 -8.90
CA THR A 85 3.58 12.71 -7.76
C THR A 85 2.63 13.88 -7.99
N TYR A 86 1.66 14.03 -7.10
CA TYR A 86 0.61 15.05 -7.18
C TYR A 86 0.86 16.19 -6.21
N LEU A 87 0.68 17.43 -6.66
CA LEU A 87 0.63 18.57 -5.77
C LEU A 87 -0.68 18.54 -4.96
N VAL A 88 -0.55 18.60 -3.64
CA VAL A 88 -1.68 18.70 -2.72
C VAL A 88 -2.17 20.16 -2.71
N ASN A 89 -3.37 20.37 -3.22
CA ASN A 89 -4.07 21.66 -3.27
C ASN A 89 -5.35 21.61 -2.41
N ASP A 90 -6.11 22.72 -2.39
CA ASP A 90 -7.37 22.82 -1.63
C ASP A 90 -8.36 21.73 -2.01
N ARG A 91 -8.46 21.40 -3.29
CA ARG A 91 -9.38 20.35 -3.75
C ARG A 91 -9.03 18.97 -3.20
N VAL A 92 -7.74 18.62 -3.16
CA VAL A 92 -7.27 17.37 -2.51
C VAL A 92 -7.62 17.39 -1.02
N TYR A 93 -7.34 18.51 -0.36
CA TYR A 93 -7.64 18.67 1.07
C TYR A 93 -9.12 18.49 1.37
N ASP A 94 -9.98 19.20 0.65
CA ASP A 94 -11.44 19.17 0.84
C ASP A 94 -12.02 17.78 0.59
N ASP A 95 -11.64 17.12 -0.51
CA ASP A 95 -12.11 15.78 -0.83
C ASP A 95 -11.67 14.74 0.26
N LEU A 96 -10.51 14.92 0.89
CA LEU A 96 -10.01 14.04 1.95
C LEU A 96 -10.67 14.34 3.31
N VAL A 97 -10.89 15.61 3.67
CA VAL A 97 -11.62 15.99 4.88
C VAL A 97 -13.06 15.50 4.82
N GLN A 98 -13.73 15.70 3.69
CA GLN A 98 -15.09 15.22 3.46
C GLN A 98 -15.19 13.69 3.30
N ALA A 99 -14.07 13.00 3.15
CA ALA A 99 -13.99 11.57 2.78
C ALA A 99 -14.89 11.21 1.59
N LYS A 100 -14.87 12.04 0.57
CA LYS A 100 -15.74 11.92 -0.61
C LYS A 100 -15.61 10.57 -1.33
N TYR A 101 -14.44 9.96 -1.28
CA TYR A 101 -14.14 8.64 -1.87
C TYR A 101 -13.89 7.57 -0.80
N GLY A 102 -14.30 7.84 0.44
CA GLY A 102 -14.11 6.96 1.58
C GLY A 102 -13.09 7.48 2.59
N TRP A 103 -13.06 6.82 3.75
CA TRP A 103 -12.16 7.17 4.84
C TRP A 103 -11.10 6.10 5.06
N HIS A 104 -9.86 6.54 5.17
CA HIS A 104 -8.73 5.74 5.60
C HIS A 104 -7.75 6.64 6.38
N ALA A 105 -6.96 6.07 7.29
CA ALA A 105 -5.99 6.85 8.08
C ALA A 105 -5.01 7.66 7.21
N SER A 106 -4.68 7.18 6.01
CA SER A 106 -3.84 7.93 5.07
C SER A 106 -4.45 9.24 4.57
N ASN A 107 -5.78 9.45 4.69
CA ASN A 107 -6.40 10.74 4.38
C ASN A 107 -5.82 11.86 5.26
N LEU A 108 -5.43 11.52 6.50
CA LEU A 108 -4.84 12.48 7.43
C LEU A 108 -3.51 13.08 6.94
N GLY A 109 -2.80 12.42 6.03
CA GLY A 109 -1.51 12.93 5.54
C GLY A 109 -1.60 14.35 5.00
N SER A 110 -2.48 14.59 4.05
CA SER A 110 -2.70 15.93 3.46
C SER A 110 -3.34 16.90 4.46
N ILE A 111 -4.24 16.41 5.35
CA ILE A 111 -4.91 17.24 6.36
C ILE A 111 -3.92 17.73 7.43
N ILE A 112 -2.89 16.95 7.73
CA ILE A 112 -1.80 17.35 8.62
C ILE A 112 -0.85 18.32 7.92
N ALA A 113 -0.42 18.00 6.69
CA ALA A 113 0.69 18.66 6.04
C ALA A 113 0.35 20.01 5.40
N LEU A 114 -0.82 20.14 4.76
CA LEU A 114 -1.13 21.34 4.00
C LEU A 114 -1.19 22.61 4.85
N PRO A 115 -1.80 22.64 6.06
CA PRO A 115 -1.74 23.82 6.93
C PRO A 115 -0.32 24.20 7.33
N LEU A 116 0.53 23.23 7.72
CA LEU A 116 1.93 23.49 8.08
C LEU A 116 2.72 24.07 6.91
N ALA A 117 2.53 23.50 5.73
CA ALA A 117 3.26 23.94 4.53
C ALA A 117 2.88 25.35 4.09
N ARG A 118 1.62 25.76 4.29
CA ARG A 118 1.16 27.13 3.98
C ARG A 118 1.84 28.19 4.83
N GLU A 119 2.09 27.90 6.11
CA GLU A 119 2.80 28.81 7.02
C GLU A 119 4.22 29.08 6.53
N ALA A 120 4.87 28.10 5.92
CA ALA A 120 6.27 28.19 5.45
C ALA A 120 6.39 28.39 3.92
N GLY A 121 5.30 28.48 3.19
CA GLY A 121 5.34 28.61 1.72
C GLY A 121 5.88 27.37 1.00
N LEU A 122 5.75 26.17 1.58
CA LEU A 122 6.28 24.93 1.03
C LEU A 122 5.28 24.19 0.15
N PRO A 123 5.75 23.51 -0.92
CA PRO A 123 4.90 22.56 -1.63
C PRO A 123 4.65 21.29 -0.80
N VAL A 124 3.43 20.75 -0.91
CA VAL A 124 3.08 19.43 -0.38
C VAL A 124 2.80 18.50 -1.54
N TYR A 125 3.41 17.33 -1.51
CA TYR A 125 3.19 16.29 -2.52
C TYR A 125 2.55 15.04 -1.91
N THR A 126 1.81 14.30 -2.74
CA THR A 126 1.42 12.92 -2.49
C THR A 126 1.87 12.04 -3.66
N VAL A 127 2.30 10.82 -3.37
CA VAL A 127 2.91 9.93 -4.37
C VAL A 127 2.11 8.63 -4.43
N ASP A 128 1.76 8.22 -5.64
CA ASP A 128 1.12 6.94 -5.95
C ASP A 128 0.07 6.53 -4.89
N PRO A 129 -1.04 7.30 -4.74
CA PRO A 129 -2.08 6.99 -3.74
C PRO A 129 -2.67 5.59 -3.98
N VAL A 130 -3.31 5.02 -2.97
CA VAL A 130 -3.93 3.68 -3.03
C VAL A 130 -4.96 3.52 -4.15
N THR A 131 -5.45 4.64 -4.69
CA THR A 131 -6.42 4.74 -5.79
C THR A 131 -5.75 4.92 -7.16
N VAL A 132 -4.45 4.64 -7.28
CA VAL A 132 -3.79 4.59 -8.61
C VAL A 132 -4.53 3.59 -9.49
N ASP A 133 -4.94 4.05 -10.67
CA ASP A 133 -5.71 3.29 -11.64
C ASP A 133 -5.13 3.48 -13.04
N GLU A 134 -4.36 2.49 -13.47
CA GLU A 134 -3.77 2.40 -14.81
C GLU A 134 -4.29 1.16 -15.55
N PHE A 135 -5.46 0.64 -15.15
CA PHE A 135 -6.05 -0.55 -15.74
C PHE A 135 -6.21 -0.45 -17.25
N GLU A 136 -5.76 -1.47 -17.96
CA GLU A 136 -6.22 -1.68 -19.33
C GLU A 136 -7.75 -1.88 -19.35
N PRO A 137 -8.45 -1.48 -20.42
CA PRO A 137 -9.91 -1.57 -20.46
C PRO A 137 -10.47 -2.96 -20.13
N LEU A 138 -9.79 -4.03 -20.54
CA LEU A 138 -10.22 -5.41 -20.27
C LEU A 138 -10.14 -5.79 -18.79
N ALA A 139 -9.21 -5.20 -18.04
CA ALA A 139 -9.04 -5.46 -16.61
C ALA A 139 -10.24 -4.99 -15.76
N ARG A 140 -11.11 -4.13 -16.30
CA ARG A 140 -12.28 -3.58 -15.58
C ARG A 140 -13.49 -4.49 -15.60
N TYR A 141 -13.54 -5.45 -16.50
CA TYR A 141 -14.71 -6.31 -16.64
C TYR A 141 -14.76 -7.37 -15.53
N SER A 142 -15.88 -7.42 -14.82
CA SER A 142 -16.31 -8.62 -14.08
C SER A 142 -17.30 -9.43 -14.93
N GLY A 143 -17.71 -10.57 -14.44
CA GLY A 143 -18.74 -11.39 -15.10
C GLY A 143 -20.17 -10.84 -14.98
N LEU A 144 -20.39 -9.69 -14.32
CA LEU A 144 -21.71 -9.12 -14.09
C LEU A 144 -21.75 -7.65 -14.51
N LYS A 145 -22.66 -7.32 -15.44
CA LYS A 145 -22.89 -5.94 -15.89
C LYS A 145 -23.29 -5.05 -14.72
N GLY A 146 -22.59 -3.91 -14.56
CA GLY A 146 -22.83 -2.95 -13.49
C GLY A 146 -21.96 -3.17 -12.25
N VAL A 147 -21.19 -4.27 -12.19
CA VAL A 147 -20.19 -4.53 -11.15
C VAL A 147 -18.82 -4.55 -11.83
N ALA A 148 -18.12 -3.44 -11.81
CA ALA A 148 -16.79 -3.34 -12.41
C ALA A 148 -15.69 -3.60 -11.36
N ARG A 149 -14.58 -4.19 -11.79
CA ARG A 149 -13.36 -4.27 -10.98
C ARG A 149 -12.78 -2.87 -10.77
N GLN A 150 -12.20 -2.63 -9.61
CA GLN A 150 -11.61 -1.35 -9.23
C GLN A 150 -10.14 -1.55 -8.83
N SER A 151 -9.29 -0.65 -9.32
CA SER A 151 -7.91 -0.61 -8.87
C SER A 151 -7.83 -0.02 -7.46
N MET A 152 -7.47 -0.84 -6.50
CA MET A 152 -7.14 -0.42 -5.13
C MET A 152 -6.04 -1.32 -4.58
N SER A 153 -4.84 -0.75 -4.39
CA SER A 153 -3.65 -1.55 -4.13
C SER A 153 -2.63 -0.81 -3.27
N HIS A 154 -1.56 -1.50 -2.91
CA HIS A 154 -0.38 -0.91 -2.27
C HIS A 154 0.52 -0.19 -3.31
N ALA A 155 -0.09 0.69 -4.14
CA ALA A 155 0.53 1.28 -5.33
C ALA A 155 1.89 1.93 -5.03
N LEU A 156 2.01 2.75 -3.97
CA LEU A 156 3.27 3.40 -3.57
C LEU A 156 4.41 2.39 -3.42
N ASN A 157 4.22 1.34 -2.62
CA ASN A 157 5.23 0.30 -2.41
C ASN A 157 5.50 -0.47 -3.71
N MET A 158 4.44 -0.92 -4.40
CA MET A 158 4.57 -1.75 -5.60
C MET A 158 5.29 -1.02 -6.74
N LYS A 159 5.02 0.26 -6.95
CA LYS A 159 5.72 1.08 -7.94
C LYS A 159 7.17 1.37 -7.54
N ALA A 160 7.43 1.61 -6.25
CA ALA A 160 8.78 1.83 -5.74
C ALA A 160 9.67 0.59 -5.93
N VAL A 161 9.16 -0.60 -5.53
CA VAL A 161 9.95 -1.84 -5.70
C VAL A 161 10.07 -2.27 -7.14
N ALA A 162 9.11 -1.94 -8.02
CA ALA A 162 9.23 -2.17 -9.46
C ALA A 162 10.39 -1.37 -10.07
N ARG A 163 10.54 -0.09 -9.69
CA ARG A 163 11.70 0.74 -10.08
C ARG A 163 13.01 0.19 -9.52
N ARG A 164 13.00 -0.21 -8.25
CA ARG A 164 14.18 -0.81 -7.61
C ARG A 164 14.59 -2.11 -8.27
N ALA A 165 13.65 -2.98 -8.63
CA ALA A 165 13.92 -4.19 -9.37
C ALA A 165 14.51 -3.89 -10.76
N ALA A 166 14.02 -2.87 -11.45
CA ALA A 166 14.57 -2.41 -12.72
C ALA A 166 16.04 -1.95 -12.59
N GLU A 167 16.35 -1.17 -11.55
CA GLU A 167 17.73 -0.76 -11.24
C GLU A 167 18.65 -1.98 -11.02
N LEU A 168 18.21 -2.99 -10.26
CA LEU A 168 18.96 -4.23 -10.04
C LEU A 168 19.19 -5.03 -11.33
N LEU A 169 18.25 -4.93 -12.28
CA LEU A 169 18.38 -5.55 -13.60
C LEU A 169 19.20 -4.71 -14.59
N GLY A 170 19.65 -3.50 -14.20
CA GLY A 170 20.36 -2.56 -15.07
C GLY A 170 19.51 -2.04 -16.23
N ARG A 171 18.18 -1.99 -16.07
CA ARG A 171 17.20 -1.57 -17.08
C ARG A 171 16.28 -0.50 -16.54
N ARG A 172 15.62 0.24 -17.42
CA ARG A 172 14.59 1.20 -17.03
C ARG A 172 13.28 0.46 -16.73
N TYR A 173 12.50 0.95 -15.77
CA TYR A 173 11.21 0.36 -15.42
C TYR A 173 10.22 0.38 -16.60
N GLU A 174 10.29 1.43 -17.45
CA GLU A 174 9.47 1.60 -18.65
C GLU A 174 9.80 0.57 -19.76
N ASP A 175 10.91 -0.16 -19.64
CA ASP A 175 11.33 -1.18 -20.60
C ASP A 175 11.05 -2.62 -20.12
N LEU A 176 10.36 -2.76 -18.97
CA LEU A 176 10.13 -4.05 -18.31
C LEU A 176 8.64 -4.41 -18.20
N ASN A 177 8.43 -5.71 -18.19
CA ASN A 177 7.18 -6.33 -17.76
C ASN A 177 7.44 -7.10 -16.45
N LEU A 178 6.79 -6.70 -15.37
CA LEU A 178 6.98 -7.29 -14.05
C LEU A 178 5.66 -7.80 -13.48
N VAL A 179 5.73 -8.90 -12.73
CA VAL A 179 4.66 -9.25 -11.80
C VAL A 179 5.12 -8.86 -10.41
N VAL A 180 4.41 -7.93 -9.76
CA VAL A 180 4.78 -7.43 -8.44
C VAL A 180 3.77 -7.91 -7.41
N VAL A 181 4.26 -8.49 -6.31
CA VAL A 181 3.47 -9.08 -5.24
C VAL A 181 3.81 -8.38 -3.94
N HIS A 182 2.86 -7.65 -3.38
CA HIS A 182 2.95 -7.10 -2.04
C HIS A 182 2.31 -8.07 -1.04
N LEU A 183 3.10 -8.57 -0.11
CA LEU A 183 2.71 -9.54 0.93
C LEU A 183 2.60 -8.83 2.29
N GLY A 184 1.40 -8.48 2.71
CA GLY A 184 1.12 -7.76 3.94
C GLY A 184 -0.18 -8.20 4.61
N SER A 185 -0.79 -7.37 5.45
CA SER A 185 -2.13 -7.61 6.03
C SER A 185 -3.18 -7.80 4.93
N GLY A 186 -2.99 -7.13 3.78
CA GLY A 186 -3.62 -7.43 2.50
C GLY A 186 -2.57 -7.86 1.48
N ILE A 187 -2.95 -8.63 0.47
CA ILE A 187 -2.07 -9.05 -0.62
C ILE A 187 -2.53 -8.41 -1.92
N SER A 188 -1.60 -7.71 -2.59
CA SER A 188 -1.81 -7.19 -3.93
C SER A 188 -0.85 -7.86 -4.91
N VAL A 189 -1.38 -8.42 -5.97
CA VAL A 189 -0.62 -9.01 -7.09
C VAL A 189 -0.95 -8.24 -8.35
N SER A 190 0.03 -7.71 -9.04
CA SER A 190 -0.16 -6.84 -10.19
C SER A 190 0.68 -7.20 -11.39
N ALA A 191 0.16 -6.87 -12.57
CA ALA A 191 0.89 -6.89 -13.82
C ALA A 191 1.38 -5.49 -14.17
N HIS A 192 2.68 -5.31 -14.22
CA HIS A 192 3.32 -4.07 -14.64
C HIS A 192 3.84 -4.21 -16.06
N LYS A 193 3.45 -3.31 -16.94
CA LYS A 193 3.85 -3.28 -18.35
C LYS A 193 4.37 -1.92 -18.70
N GLN A 194 5.65 -1.83 -19.03
CA GLN A 194 6.26 -0.61 -19.51
C GLN A 194 5.98 0.61 -18.60
N GLY A 195 6.26 0.44 -17.30
CA GLY A 195 6.10 1.51 -16.30
C GLY A 195 4.68 1.69 -15.76
N LYS A 196 3.67 0.96 -16.25
CA LYS A 196 2.27 1.06 -15.82
C LYS A 196 1.80 -0.22 -15.12
N MET A 197 1.02 -0.06 -14.07
CA MET A 197 0.32 -1.14 -13.36
C MET A 197 -1.04 -1.37 -14.05
N ILE A 198 -1.04 -2.23 -15.09
CA ILE A 198 -2.17 -2.39 -16.01
C ILE A 198 -3.28 -3.31 -15.51
N ASP A 199 -3.01 -4.12 -14.49
CA ASP A 199 -3.98 -4.93 -13.75
C ASP A 199 -3.47 -5.19 -12.33
N VAL A 200 -4.36 -5.25 -11.36
CA VAL A 200 -4.09 -5.63 -9.97
C VAL A 200 -5.38 -6.13 -9.31
N ASN A 201 -5.27 -7.09 -8.41
CA ASN A 201 -6.41 -7.45 -7.56
C ASN A 201 -6.68 -6.34 -6.52
N ASN A 202 -7.95 -6.02 -6.31
CA ASN A 202 -8.36 -5.21 -5.15
C ASN A 202 -8.24 -6.07 -3.89
N ALA A 203 -7.21 -5.81 -3.08
CA ALA A 203 -6.90 -6.61 -1.91
C ALA A 203 -8.02 -6.65 -0.83
N ASN A 204 -9.06 -5.81 -0.94
CA ASN A 204 -10.23 -5.85 -0.06
C ASN A 204 -11.33 -6.79 -0.57
N GLU A 205 -11.36 -7.12 -1.86
CA GLU A 205 -12.50 -7.76 -2.51
C GLU A 205 -12.14 -9.03 -3.28
N GLU A 206 -10.90 -9.13 -3.77
CA GLU A 206 -10.47 -10.19 -4.67
C GLU A 206 -9.00 -10.60 -4.47
N GLY A 207 -8.55 -11.62 -5.18
CA GLY A 207 -7.19 -12.14 -5.12
C GLY A 207 -6.99 -13.16 -4.00
N PRO A 208 -5.73 -13.43 -3.61
CA PRO A 208 -5.40 -14.40 -2.57
C PRO A 208 -5.89 -13.94 -1.20
N PHE A 209 -6.25 -14.88 -0.31
CA PHE A 209 -6.40 -14.51 1.08
C PHE A 209 -5.06 -14.11 1.69
N SER A 210 -5.11 -13.21 2.66
CA SER A 210 -3.92 -12.64 3.30
C SER A 210 -3.90 -12.93 4.80
N LEU A 211 -3.16 -12.14 5.56
CA LEU A 211 -3.12 -12.26 7.01
C LEU A 211 -4.49 -11.98 7.65
N GLU A 212 -5.25 -11.00 7.14
CA GLU A 212 -6.51 -10.54 7.73
C GLU A 212 -7.71 -10.54 6.77
N ARG A 213 -7.49 -10.74 5.47
CA ARG A 213 -8.52 -10.61 4.44
C ARG A 213 -8.82 -11.94 3.77
N CYS A 214 -10.09 -12.18 3.51
CA CYS A 214 -10.55 -13.44 2.91
C CYS A 214 -10.07 -13.67 1.47
N GLY A 215 -9.73 -12.59 0.73
CA GLY A 215 -9.54 -12.70 -0.71
C GLY A 215 -10.82 -13.11 -1.44
N THR A 216 -10.66 -13.73 -2.60
CA THR A 216 -11.79 -14.22 -3.41
C THR A 216 -12.47 -15.40 -2.72
N LEU A 217 -13.77 -15.27 -2.47
CA LEU A 217 -14.62 -16.33 -1.92
C LEU A 217 -15.52 -16.95 -3.01
N PRO A 218 -15.96 -18.21 -2.83
CA PRO A 218 -17.03 -18.77 -3.65
C PRO A 218 -18.31 -17.91 -3.54
N ALA A 219 -18.74 -17.30 -4.63
CA ALA A 219 -19.81 -16.28 -4.65
C ALA A 219 -21.11 -16.74 -3.97
N LEU A 220 -21.55 -17.99 -4.23
CA LEU A 220 -22.76 -18.52 -3.59
C LEU A 220 -22.57 -18.77 -2.08
N GLY A 221 -21.36 -19.06 -1.64
CA GLY A 221 -21.02 -19.16 -0.21
C GLY A 221 -21.16 -17.80 0.48
N LEU A 222 -20.65 -16.75 -0.15
CA LEU A 222 -20.78 -15.38 0.33
C LEU A 222 -22.25 -14.93 0.40
N VAL A 223 -23.04 -15.21 -0.65
CA VAL A 223 -24.48 -14.90 -0.64
C VAL A 223 -25.20 -15.60 0.52
N ARG A 224 -24.95 -16.90 0.75
CA ARG A 224 -25.54 -17.62 1.89
C ARG A 224 -25.13 -16.98 3.23
N LEU A 225 -23.88 -16.58 3.38
CA LEU A 225 -23.40 -15.88 4.58
C LEU A 225 -24.13 -14.56 4.80
N CYS A 226 -24.28 -13.73 3.76
CA CYS A 226 -24.96 -12.44 3.84
C CYS A 226 -26.45 -12.57 4.21
N PHE A 227 -27.12 -13.62 3.73
CA PHE A 227 -28.55 -13.84 3.95
C PHE A 227 -28.86 -14.88 5.04
N SER A 228 -27.87 -15.27 5.84
CA SER A 228 -28.08 -16.20 6.98
C SER A 228 -28.88 -15.57 8.12
N GLY A 229 -28.93 -14.23 8.19
CA GLY A 229 -29.54 -13.49 9.32
C GLY A 229 -28.65 -13.43 10.57
N GLU A 230 -27.45 -14.01 10.54
CA GLU A 230 -26.53 -14.04 11.69
C GLU A 230 -25.76 -12.75 11.90
N ARG A 231 -25.57 -11.97 10.84
CA ARG A 231 -24.72 -10.76 10.81
C ARG A 231 -25.35 -9.66 9.98
N ASP A 232 -25.11 -8.43 10.39
CA ASP A 232 -25.40 -7.27 9.56
C ASP A 232 -24.31 -7.02 8.51
N MET A 233 -24.51 -6.01 7.67
CA MET A 233 -23.55 -5.64 6.62
C MET A 233 -22.20 -5.22 7.19
N ALA A 234 -22.17 -4.45 8.27
CA ALA A 234 -20.93 -3.92 8.85
C ALA A 234 -20.08 -5.04 9.46
N GLU A 235 -20.73 -5.99 10.16
CA GLU A 235 -20.08 -7.18 10.71
C GLU A 235 -19.57 -8.11 9.59
N THR A 236 -20.35 -8.27 8.52
CA THR A 236 -19.91 -9.07 7.36
C THR A 236 -18.70 -8.43 6.68
N VAL A 237 -18.69 -7.12 6.45
CA VAL A 237 -17.53 -6.41 5.90
C VAL A 237 -16.30 -6.59 6.80
N LYS A 238 -16.43 -6.47 8.13
CA LYS A 238 -15.33 -6.71 9.07
C LYS A 238 -14.80 -8.15 8.97
N LEU A 239 -15.70 -9.14 8.85
CA LEU A 239 -15.30 -10.54 8.68
C LEU A 239 -14.44 -10.71 7.42
N LEU A 240 -14.80 -10.07 6.32
CA LEU A 240 -14.10 -10.22 5.04
C LEU A 240 -12.76 -9.47 5.01
N THR A 241 -12.67 -8.29 5.63
CA THR A 241 -11.56 -7.35 5.44
C THR A 241 -10.58 -7.23 6.60
N SER A 242 -10.91 -7.78 7.79
CA SER A 242 -10.06 -7.64 8.99
C SER A 242 -10.10 -8.82 9.95
N ARG A 243 -10.96 -9.81 9.70
CA ARG A 243 -11.08 -11.04 10.48
C ARG A 243 -11.05 -12.30 9.62
N GLY A 244 -10.72 -12.15 8.34
CA GLY A 244 -10.54 -13.24 7.37
C GLY A 244 -9.10 -13.75 7.33
N GLY A 245 -8.76 -14.43 6.25
CA GLY A 245 -7.42 -14.91 5.96
C GLY A 245 -6.83 -15.82 7.04
N ILE A 246 -5.53 -15.72 7.26
CA ILE A 246 -4.80 -16.47 8.30
C ILE A 246 -5.45 -16.29 9.67
N TYR A 247 -5.87 -15.05 9.99
CA TYR A 247 -6.51 -14.75 11.27
C TYR A 247 -7.77 -15.59 11.53
N SER A 248 -8.57 -15.91 10.52
CA SER A 248 -9.78 -16.70 10.69
C SER A 248 -9.50 -18.14 11.10
N TYR A 249 -8.34 -18.67 10.77
CA TYR A 249 -7.90 -20.03 11.10
C TYR A 249 -7.08 -20.07 12.39
N LEU A 250 -6.11 -19.15 12.54
CA LEU A 250 -5.08 -19.22 13.58
C LEU A 250 -5.24 -18.19 14.71
N GLN A 251 -6.21 -17.27 14.60
CA GLN A 251 -6.51 -16.20 15.57
C GLN A 251 -5.31 -15.31 15.93
N THR A 252 -4.30 -15.23 15.05
CA THR A 252 -3.15 -14.30 15.18
C THR A 252 -3.02 -13.40 13.98
N LYS A 253 -2.56 -12.17 14.21
CA LYS A 253 -2.22 -11.17 13.21
C LYS A 253 -0.70 -10.93 13.11
N ASP A 254 0.07 -11.71 13.85
CA ASP A 254 1.54 -11.67 13.77
C ASP A 254 2.05 -12.84 12.91
N PHE A 255 2.41 -12.52 11.68
CA PHE A 255 2.96 -13.52 10.77
C PHE A 255 4.33 -14.06 11.23
N THR A 256 5.04 -13.35 12.11
CA THR A 256 6.30 -13.83 12.70
C THR A 256 6.04 -15.03 13.63
N GLU A 257 4.92 -15.02 14.36
CA GLU A 257 4.49 -16.18 15.16
C GLU A 257 4.11 -17.36 14.27
N VAL A 258 3.36 -17.09 13.19
CA VAL A 258 2.97 -18.10 12.20
C VAL A 258 4.21 -18.78 11.59
N GLU A 259 5.20 -18.01 11.17
CA GLU A 259 6.44 -18.52 10.58
C GLU A 259 7.23 -19.39 11.57
N LYS A 260 7.27 -19.02 12.86
CA LYS A 260 7.89 -19.84 13.91
C LYS A 260 7.20 -21.20 14.09
N GLU A 261 5.87 -21.26 13.98
CA GLU A 261 5.15 -22.53 14.07
C GLU A 261 5.40 -23.41 12.84
N VAL A 262 5.54 -22.82 11.65
CA VAL A 262 5.98 -23.53 10.45
C VAL A 262 7.40 -24.12 10.64
N ASP A 263 8.33 -23.35 11.21
CA ASP A 263 9.71 -23.81 11.50
C ASP A 263 9.75 -24.95 12.51
N LYS A 264 8.79 -25.00 13.46
CA LYS A 264 8.62 -26.12 14.41
C LYS A 264 7.99 -27.37 13.79
N GLY A 265 7.54 -27.30 12.52
CA GLY A 265 6.89 -28.40 11.84
C GLY A 265 5.41 -28.60 12.21
N ASN A 266 4.73 -27.55 12.68
CA ASN A 266 3.28 -27.60 12.94
C ASN A 266 2.55 -27.77 11.59
N GLN A 267 1.97 -28.96 11.39
CA GLN A 267 1.36 -29.35 10.12
C GLN A 267 0.14 -28.52 9.77
N GLU A 268 -0.75 -28.24 10.74
CA GLU A 268 -1.96 -27.44 10.51
C GLU A 268 -1.60 -26.02 10.06
N VAL A 269 -0.67 -25.38 10.77
CA VAL A 269 -0.20 -24.03 10.42
C VAL A 269 0.49 -24.02 9.06
N THR A 270 1.31 -25.05 8.79
CA THR A 270 2.03 -25.19 7.51
C THR A 270 1.05 -25.33 6.34
N GLU A 271 0.00 -26.13 6.48
CA GLU A 271 -1.03 -26.31 5.46
C GLU A 271 -1.75 -24.99 5.13
N ILE A 272 -2.11 -24.19 6.15
CA ILE A 272 -2.78 -22.91 5.97
C ILE A 272 -1.86 -21.91 5.24
N VAL A 273 -0.57 -21.83 5.64
CA VAL A 273 0.43 -20.98 4.97
C VAL A 273 0.67 -21.46 3.53
N GLU A 274 0.75 -22.76 3.30
CA GLU A 274 0.90 -23.32 1.95
C GLU A 274 -0.34 -23.04 1.07
N ALA A 275 -1.55 -23.06 1.64
CA ALA A 275 -2.76 -22.66 0.93
C ALA A 275 -2.74 -21.20 0.51
N MET A 276 -2.24 -20.30 1.38
CA MET A 276 -2.03 -18.89 1.03
C MET A 276 -1.00 -18.74 -0.09
N ALA A 277 0.16 -19.39 0.04
CA ALA A 277 1.21 -19.39 -0.99
C ALA A 277 0.70 -19.93 -2.34
N TYR A 278 -0.16 -20.96 -2.29
CA TYR A 278 -0.80 -21.53 -3.47
C TYR A 278 -1.71 -20.51 -4.17
N GLN A 279 -2.53 -19.77 -3.43
CA GLN A 279 -3.39 -18.75 -4.03
C GLN A 279 -2.58 -17.57 -4.57
N VAL A 280 -1.55 -17.10 -3.85
CA VAL A 280 -0.61 -16.08 -4.36
C VAL A 280 0.02 -16.54 -5.69
N SER A 281 0.48 -17.77 -5.74
CA SER A 281 1.12 -18.32 -6.96
C SER A 281 0.14 -18.42 -8.14
N LYS A 282 -1.11 -18.76 -7.89
CA LYS A 282 -2.16 -18.74 -8.92
C LYS A 282 -2.39 -17.33 -9.45
N GLU A 283 -2.41 -16.33 -8.56
CA GLU A 283 -2.60 -14.94 -8.97
C GLU A 283 -1.39 -14.42 -9.76
N VAL A 284 -0.17 -14.80 -9.37
CA VAL A 284 1.05 -14.54 -10.19
C VAL A 284 0.89 -15.14 -11.59
N GLY A 285 0.40 -16.38 -11.71
CA GLY A 285 0.11 -17.01 -12.99
C GLY A 285 -0.94 -16.23 -13.81
N ALA A 286 -2.01 -15.77 -13.15
CA ALA A 286 -3.05 -14.95 -13.80
C ALA A 286 -2.46 -13.62 -14.32
N MET A 287 -1.70 -12.89 -13.50
CA MET A 287 -1.04 -11.65 -13.92
C MET A 287 0.03 -11.88 -15.01
N SER A 288 0.65 -13.04 -15.04
CA SER A 288 1.57 -13.42 -16.12
C SER A 288 0.86 -13.60 -17.46
N THR A 289 -0.39 -14.06 -17.45
CA THR A 289 -1.21 -14.15 -18.68
C THR A 289 -1.63 -12.77 -19.19
N VAL A 290 -1.87 -11.79 -18.31
CA VAL A 290 -2.09 -10.39 -18.67
C VAL A 290 -0.91 -9.83 -19.47
N LEU A 291 0.31 -10.25 -19.11
CA LEU A 291 1.56 -9.91 -19.81
C LEU A 291 1.89 -10.83 -21.00
N LEU A 292 0.96 -11.71 -21.39
CA LEU A 292 1.14 -12.69 -22.49
C LEU A 292 2.35 -13.61 -22.27
N GLY A 293 2.66 -13.94 -21.03
CA GLY A 293 3.83 -14.74 -20.65
C GLY A 293 5.18 -14.03 -20.77
N ARG A 294 5.19 -12.74 -21.12
CA ARG A 294 6.43 -11.96 -21.26
C ARG A 294 6.74 -11.27 -19.94
N VAL A 295 7.27 -12.00 -18.98
CA VAL A 295 7.59 -11.52 -17.64
C VAL A 295 9.11 -11.48 -17.50
N ASP A 296 9.68 -10.29 -17.26
CA ASP A 296 11.11 -10.11 -17.03
C ASP A 296 11.53 -10.54 -15.62
N SER A 297 10.69 -10.27 -14.60
CA SER A 297 10.90 -10.71 -13.22
C SER A 297 9.61 -10.73 -12.44
N ILE A 298 9.54 -11.62 -11.43
CA ILE A 298 8.53 -11.61 -10.37
C ILE A 298 9.17 -10.95 -9.15
N VAL A 299 8.52 -9.92 -8.58
CA VAL A 299 9.05 -9.17 -7.45
C VAL A 299 8.15 -9.40 -6.23
N LEU A 300 8.72 -9.97 -5.15
CA LEU A 300 8.03 -10.10 -3.86
C LEU A 300 8.46 -8.98 -2.92
N THR A 301 7.49 -8.32 -2.28
CA THR A 301 7.70 -7.24 -1.32
C THR A 301 6.66 -7.30 -0.19
N GLY A 302 6.70 -6.32 0.72
CA GLY A 302 5.85 -6.29 1.91
C GLY A 302 6.47 -6.98 3.13
N GLY A 303 5.84 -6.82 4.29
CA GLY A 303 6.38 -7.33 5.55
C GLY A 303 6.50 -8.85 5.59
N MET A 304 5.54 -9.59 5.03
CA MET A 304 5.59 -11.06 5.00
C MET A 304 6.62 -11.62 4.01
N ALA A 305 7.20 -10.79 3.12
CA ALA A 305 8.30 -11.23 2.26
C ALA A 305 9.63 -11.50 3.03
N HIS A 306 9.70 -11.14 4.32
CA HIS A 306 10.77 -11.59 5.23
C HIS A 306 10.64 -13.06 5.64
N ALA A 307 9.46 -13.66 5.50
CA ALA A 307 9.17 -15.04 5.89
C ALA A 307 9.73 -16.03 4.87
N ARG A 308 10.79 -16.73 5.25
CA ARG A 308 11.57 -17.60 4.34
C ARG A 308 10.75 -18.78 3.82
N ASN A 309 9.90 -19.38 4.68
CA ASN A 309 9.09 -20.52 4.26
C ASN A 309 8.04 -20.10 3.24
N LEU A 310 7.33 -18.98 3.51
CA LEU A 310 6.37 -18.43 2.57
C LEU A 310 7.00 -18.13 1.20
N VAL A 311 8.15 -17.45 1.20
CA VAL A 311 8.88 -17.12 -0.04
C VAL A 311 9.25 -18.39 -0.81
N LYS A 312 9.81 -19.42 -0.14
CA LYS A 312 10.16 -20.70 -0.77
C LYS A 312 8.93 -21.43 -1.34
N MET A 313 7.80 -21.41 -0.61
CA MET A 313 6.56 -22.03 -1.08
C MET A 313 6.03 -21.35 -2.36
N ILE A 314 6.13 -20.03 -2.44
CA ILE A 314 5.78 -19.26 -3.65
C ILE A 314 6.79 -19.54 -4.78
N GLU A 315 8.07 -19.38 -4.50
CA GLU A 315 9.16 -19.58 -5.49
C GLU A 315 9.07 -20.94 -6.18
N LYS A 316 8.88 -22.00 -5.41
CA LYS A 316 8.69 -23.36 -5.94
C LYS A 316 7.59 -23.46 -7.00
N ARG A 317 6.58 -22.61 -6.91
CA ARG A 317 5.40 -22.64 -7.79
C ARG A 317 5.49 -21.69 -8.97
N VAL A 318 6.31 -20.63 -8.89
CA VAL A 318 6.34 -19.56 -9.91
C VAL A 318 7.66 -19.44 -10.66
N SER A 319 8.73 -20.12 -10.22
CA SER A 319 10.07 -20.01 -10.79
C SER A 319 10.17 -20.43 -12.28
N PHE A 320 9.20 -21.19 -12.77
CA PHE A 320 9.11 -21.55 -14.19
C PHE A 320 8.61 -20.37 -15.07
N ILE A 321 8.03 -19.33 -14.49
CA ILE A 321 7.47 -18.17 -15.21
C ILE A 321 8.60 -17.17 -15.50
N ALA A 322 9.33 -16.75 -14.47
CA ALA A 322 10.41 -15.77 -14.56
C ALA A 322 11.30 -15.82 -13.30
N PRO A 323 12.50 -15.20 -13.33
CA PRO A 323 13.32 -15.03 -12.13
C PRO A 323 12.58 -14.31 -11.02
N LEU A 324 12.80 -14.74 -9.76
CA LEU A 324 12.21 -14.14 -8.57
C LEU A 324 13.19 -13.17 -7.93
N THR A 325 12.73 -11.95 -7.66
CA THR A 325 13.44 -10.92 -6.89
C THR A 325 12.70 -10.65 -5.59
N VAL A 326 13.37 -10.73 -4.45
CA VAL A 326 12.78 -10.44 -3.15
C VAL A 326 13.31 -9.12 -2.63
N LEU A 327 12.41 -8.15 -2.47
CA LEU A 327 12.64 -6.81 -1.90
C LEU A 327 11.70 -6.66 -0.70
N ALA A 328 12.02 -7.41 0.38
CA ALA A 328 11.17 -7.50 1.56
C ALA A 328 11.06 -6.16 2.30
N GLY A 329 9.90 -5.92 2.91
CA GLY A 329 9.60 -4.71 3.69
C GLY A 329 8.75 -3.69 2.95
N GLU A 330 8.50 -2.60 3.63
CA GLU A 330 7.70 -1.46 3.15
C GLU A 330 8.49 -0.19 3.41
N GLU A 331 9.33 0.20 2.48
CA GLU A 331 10.11 1.45 2.56
C GLU A 331 9.24 2.63 2.08
N GLU A 332 8.06 2.82 2.74
CA GLU A 332 7.08 3.81 2.31
C GLU A 332 7.57 5.26 2.45
N LEU A 333 8.33 5.57 3.50
CA LEU A 333 8.90 6.91 3.69
C LEU A 333 9.94 7.23 2.62
N GLU A 334 10.78 6.26 2.28
CA GLU A 334 11.76 6.33 1.20
C GLU A 334 11.07 6.51 -0.16
N ALA A 335 10.02 5.73 -0.41
CA ALA A 335 9.24 5.83 -1.64
C ALA A 335 8.57 7.20 -1.81
N LEU A 336 8.01 7.75 -0.73
CA LEU A 336 7.45 9.10 -0.69
C LEU A 336 8.53 10.14 -0.98
N ALA A 337 9.66 10.08 -0.26
CA ALA A 337 10.77 11.03 -0.44
C ALA A 337 11.34 10.98 -1.84
N ALA A 338 11.56 9.78 -2.41
CA ALA A 338 12.03 9.60 -3.77
C ALA A 338 11.04 10.16 -4.82
N GLY A 339 9.72 10.02 -4.58
CA GLY A 339 8.70 10.61 -5.45
C GLY A 339 8.75 12.13 -5.48
N ALA A 340 8.84 12.78 -4.32
CA ALA A 340 8.97 14.22 -4.21
C ALA A 340 10.32 14.71 -4.78
N LEU A 341 11.40 13.97 -4.54
CA LEU A 341 12.75 14.32 -5.01
C LEU A 341 12.83 14.37 -6.53
N ARG A 342 12.17 13.44 -7.25
CA ARG A 342 12.12 13.48 -8.72
C ARG A 342 11.47 14.77 -9.25
N VAL A 343 10.43 15.27 -8.58
CA VAL A 343 9.81 16.55 -8.93
C VAL A 343 10.77 17.71 -8.62
N LEU A 344 11.39 17.72 -7.44
CA LEU A 344 12.32 18.79 -7.05
C LEU A 344 13.59 18.86 -7.91
N ARG A 345 13.97 17.74 -8.54
CA ARG A 345 15.07 17.63 -9.52
C ARG A 345 14.63 17.90 -10.96
N GLU A 346 13.35 18.18 -11.18
CA GLU A 346 12.78 18.37 -12.52
C GLU A 346 12.90 17.14 -13.43
N GLU A 347 13.06 15.93 -12.85
CA GLU A 347 13.09 14.67 -13.57
C GLU A 347 11.70 14.27 -14.07
N VAL A 348 10.67 14.71 -13.35
CA VAL A 348 9.24 14.56 -13.70
C VAL A 348 8.47 15.81 -13.30
N GLU A 349 7.38 16.09 -13.99
CA GLU A 349 6.48 17.17 -13.60
C GLU A 349 5.54 16.72 -12.45
N ALA A 350 5.23 17.66 -11.55
CA ALA A 350 4.16 17.45 -10.58
C ALA A 350 2.81 17.43 -11.28
N LEU A 351 2.00 16.44 -10.96
CA LEU A 351 0.63 16.31 -11.47
C LEU A 351 -0.35 17.11 -10.61
N TYR A 352 -1.49 17.43 -11.19
CA TYR A 352 -2.58 18.16 -10.54
C TYR A 352 -3.83 17.28 -10.44
N TYR A 353 -4.50 17.40 -9.28
CA TYR A 353 -5.73 16.67 -8.99
C TYR A 353 -6.96 17.29 -9.66
#